data_e105229912b276c95ed4bb6432f09522
#
_entry.id   e105229912b276c95ed4bb6432f09522
#
_cell.length_a   1.000
_cell.length_b   1.000
_cell.length_c   1.000
_cell.angle_alpha   90.00
_cell.angle_beta   90.00
_cell.angle_gamma   90.00
#
_symmetry.space_group_name_H-M   'P 1'
#
loop_
_entity.id
_entity.type
_entity.pdbx_description
1 polymer ?
#
loop_
_entity_poly.entity_id
_entity_poly.type
_entity_poly.pdbx_seq_one_letter_code
_entity_poly.pdbx_strand_id
1 'polypeptide(L)' 'MQQLNVIPRSRLCDELGISRSTIKRWIETRDFPKPLKASGQEPLFCASQVRNWFANMEVQND' A
#
# COMPACT_ATOMS: atom_id res chain seq x y z
N MET A 1 4.88 9.16 -21.97
CA MET A 1 4.88 9.71 -20.76
C MET A 1 4.45 8.84 -19.64
N GLN A 2 5.14 8.90 -18.56
CA GLN A 2 4.87 8.02 -17.54
C GLN A 2 3.89 8.59 -16.61
N GLN A 3 3.04 7.80 -16.06
CA GLN A 3 2.16 8.20 -15.04
C GLN A 3 2.62 7.64 -13.75
N LEU A 4 2.67 8.44 -12.72
CA LEU A 4 3.05 7.93 -11.43
C LEU A 4 1.85 7.22 -10.86
N ASN A 5 2.03 5.96 -10.58
CA ASN A 5 0.96 5.14 -10.10
C ASN A 5 1.00 5.09 -8.59
N VAL A 6 0.63 6.18 -7.97
CA VAL A 6 0.69 6.28 -6.52
C VAL A 6 -0.68 6.57 -5.94
N ILE A 7 -0.86 6.23 -4.67
CA ILE A 7 -2.12 6.41 -4.00
C ILE A 7 -1.84 6.88 -2.57
N PRO A 8 -2.51 7.92 -2.10
CA PRO A 8 -2.30 8.39 -0.74
C PRO A 8 -2.82 7.37 0.27
N ARG A 9 -2.23 7.40 1.45
CA ARG A 9 -2.60 6.43 2.48
C ARG A 9 -4.09 6.46 2.80
N SER A 10 -4.67 7.64 2.91
CA SER A 10 -6.08 7.74 3.25
C SER A 10 -6.95 7.08 2.20
N ARG A 11 -6.61 7.28 0.94
CA ARG A 11 -7.35 6.67 -0.14
C ARG A 11 -7.15 5.17 -0.17
N LEU A 12 -5.94 4.73 0.11
CA LEU A 12 -5.65 3.31 0.14
C LEU A 12 -6.45 2.63 1.24
N CYS A 13 -6.49 3.23 2.41
CA CYS A 13 -7.28 2.67 3.51
C CYS A 13 -8.74 2.58 3.14
N ASP A 14 -9.23 3.60 2.48
CA ASP A 14 -10.61 3.64 2.08
C ASP A 14 -10.94 2.54 1.09
N GLU A 15 -10.08 2.35 0.13
CA GLU A 15 -10.30 1.33 -0.88
C GLU A 15 -10.17 -0.07 -0.34
N LEU A 16 -9.30 -0.28 0.61
CA LEU A 16 -9.12 -1.59 1.21
C LEU A 16 -10.06 -1.84 2.37
N GLY A 17 -10.70 -0.80 2.86
CA GLY A 17 -11.60 -0.94 4.00
C GLY A 17 -10.89 -1.22 5.30
N ILE A 18 -9.70 -0.67 5.49
CA ILE A 18 -8.92 -0.92 6.69
C ILE A 18 -8.47 0.40 7.28
N SER A 19 -7.98 0.36 8.51
CA SER A 19 -7.53 1.55 9.18
C SER A 19 -6.05 1.80 8.92
N ARG A 20 -5.60 3.00 9.25
CA ARG A 20 -4.20 3.33 9.11
C ARG A 20 -3.34 2.46 10.01
N SER A 21 -3.85 2.13 11.18
CA SER A 21 -3.13 1.26 12.08
C SER A 21 -2.90 -0.11 11.48
N THR A 22 -3.88 -0.60 10.75
CA THR A 22 -3.76 -1.89 10.11
C THR A 22 -2.66 -1.87 9.05
N ILE A 23 -2.61 -0.80 8.24
CA ILE A 23 -1.57 -0.70 7.25
C ILE A 23 -0.19 -0.65 7.91
N LYS A 24 -0.07 0.10 8.97
CA LYS A 24 1.20 0.21 9.66
C LYS A 24 1.64 -1.16 10.18
N ARG A 25 0.72 -1.91 10.75
CA ARG A 25 1.03 -3.22 11.25
C ARG A 25 1.45 -4.16 10.13
N TRP A 26 0.78 -4.09 8.99
CA TRP A 26 1.13 -4.94 7.85
C TRP A 26 2.53 -4.63 7.34
N ILE A 27 2.91 -3.37 7.33
CA ILE A 27 4.25 -3.00 6.91
C ILE A 27 5.27 -3.62 7.85
N GLU A 28 4.97 -3.67 9.12
CA GLU A 28 5.90 -4.17 10.11
C GLU A 28 5.93 -5.68 10.20
N THR A 29 4.81 -6.33 9.98
CA THR A 29 4.72 -7.76 10.22
C THR A 29 4.43 -8.61 9.00
N ARG A 30 3.97 -8.03 7.92
CA ARG A 30 3.63 -8.80 6.73
C ARG A 30 4.35 -8.35 5.48
N ASP A 31 5.36 -7.56 5.67
CA ASP A 31 6.17 -7.12 4.54
C ASP A 31 5.38 -6.36 3.48
N PHE A 32 4.37 -5.64 3.92
CA PHE A 32 3.58 -4.81 3.02
C PHE A 32 4.50 -3.72 2.45
N PRO A 33 4.30 -3.27 1.21
CA PRO A 33 5.17 -2.26 0.62
C PRO A 33 5.20 -0.99 1.45
N LYS A 34 6.39 -0.47 1.62
CA LYS A 34 6.55 0.75 2.39
C LYS A 34 6.16 1.95 1.57
N PRO A 35 5.67 3.01 2.23
CA PRO A 35 5.26 4.19 1.48
C PRO A 35 6.46 4.92 0.90
N LEU A 36 6.20 5.62 -0.19
CA LEU A 36 7.20 6.48 -0.77
C LEU A 36 7.26 7.75 0.06
N LYS A 37 8.41 8.40 0.04
CA LYS A 37 8.56 9.61 0.77
C LYS A 37 7.82 10.73 0.11
N ALA A 38 7.09 11.49 0.87
CA ALA A 38 6.37 12.61 0.32
C ALA A 38 6.49 13.75 1.30
N SER A 39 7.11 14.81 0.87
CA SER A 39 7.39 15.92 1.71
C SER A 39 6.15 16.66 2.13
N GLY A 40 5.90 16.77 3.39
CA GLY A 40 4.82 17.57 3.88
C GLY A 40 3.43 17.05 3.60
N GLN A 41 3.32 15.83 3.11
CA GLN A 41 2.05 15.27 2.79
C GLN A 41 1.92 13.92 3.42
N GLU A 42 0.73 13.36 3.36
CA GLU A 42 0.56 12.03 3.87
C GLU A 42 1.34 11.06 3.01
N PRO A 43 1.68 9.90 3.53
CA PRO A 43 2.46 8.94 2.76
C PRO A 43 1.75 8.50 1.50
N LEU A 44 2.52 8.28 0.46
CA LEU A 44 2.00 7.79 -0.80
C LEU A 44 2.52 6.38 -1.01
N PHE A 45 1.66 5.52 -1.51
CA PHE A 45 2.06 4.14 -1.79
C PHE A 45 2.07 3.90 -3.28
N CYS A 46 2.92 3.00 -3.72
CA CYS A 46 2.97 2.64 -5.13
C CYS A 46 1.88 1.62 -5.39
N ALA A 47 0.91 1.97 -6.20
CA ALA A 47 -0.23 1.10 -6.44
C ALA A 47 0.18 -0.23 -7.04
N SER A 48 1.20 -0.24 -7.89
CA SER A 48 1.69 -1.48 -8.48
C SER A 48 2.24 -2.42 -7.44
N GLN A 49 2.97 -1.88 -6.48
CA GLN A 49 3.53 -2.70 -5.44
C GLN A 49 2.45 -3.27 -4.55
N VAL A 50 1.46 -2.47 -4.25
CA VAL A 50 0.35 -2.93 -3.43
C VAL A 50 -0.38 -4.06 -4.14
N ARG A 51 -0.62 -3.89 -5.42
CA ARG A 51 -1.30 -4.90 -6.21
C ARG A 51 -0.50 -6.20 -6.25
N ASN A 52 0.80 -6.09 -6.41
CA ASN A 52 1.66 -7.26 -6.43
C ASN A 52 1.64 -7.99 -5.08
N TRP A 53 1.62 -7.23 -4.01
CA TRP A 53 1.59 -7.82 -2.69
C TRP A 53 0.35 -8.68 -2.50
N PHE A 54 -0.81 -8.18 -2.94
CA PHE A 54 -2.03 -8.95 -2.84
C PHE A 54 -2.03 -10.14 -3.79
N ALA A 55 -1.44 -9.97 -4.96
CA ALA A 55 -1.37 -11.07 -5.91
C ALA A 55 -0.53 -12.21 -5.35
N ASN A 56 0.57 -11.90 -4.68
CA ASN A 56 1.40 -12.91 -4.09
C ASN A 56 0.67 -13.62 -2.96
N MET A 57 -0.12 -12.88 -2.22
CA MET A 57 -0.89 -13.47 -1.19
C MET A 57 -1.88 -14.47 -1.71
N GLU A 58 -2.54 -14.13 -2.79
CA GLU A 58 -3.48 -15.03 -3.38
C GLU A 58 -2.85 -16.29 -3.87
N VAL A 59 -1.70 -16.18 -4.46
CA VAL A 59 -1.00 -17.35 -4.96
C VAL A 59 -0.65 -18.27 -3.83
N GLN A 60 -0.25 -17.70 -2.72
CA GLN A 60 0.11 -18.53 -1.63
C GLN A 60 -1.07 -19.18 -0.99
N ASN A 61 -2.20 -18.59 -1.12
CA ASN A 61 -3.34 -19.05 -0.48
C ASN A 61 -3.99 -20.21 -1.07
N ASP A 62 -3.68 -20.65 -2.14
CA ASP A 62 -4.23 -21.71 -2.77
C ASP A 62 -4.24 -22.89 -2.17
#